data_b3216098cbd96ff0cdeb23c233319aa3
#
_entry.id   b3216098cbd96ff0cdeb23c233319aa3
#
_cell.length_a   1.000
_cell.length_b   1.000
_cell.length_c   1.000
_cell.angle_alpha   90.00
_cell.angle_beta   90.00
_cell.angle_gamma   90.00
#
_symmetry.space_group_name_H-M   'P 1'
#
loop_
_entity.id
_entity.type
_entity.pdbx_description
1 polymer ?
#
loop_
_entity_poly.entity_id
_entity_poly.type
_entity_poly.pdbx_seq_one_letter_code
_entity_poly.pdbx_strand_id
1 'polypeptide(L)'
;MKILTRSPLSLELVPGAFRRRLYLGICFLCIGTAAAMGSGSGGGSSVESIPLQQEVGSSAFKVYNQGVDLMRAKKFAAAQIKFEQALRDNPDFAEAHNNLGFTLRQEGPQNYAQALEHYDKAIQLKPNMAETYEYRGVLFAKMGKKSEAEKDLAALKKLNPKLAGELAEFLKTGKEEDEYAPTSPKQKS
;
A
#
# COMPACT_ATOMS: atom_id res chain seq x y z
N MET A 1 36.45 32.20 -46.46
CA MET A 1 35.33 32.84 -47.15
C MET A 1 34.26 31.81 -47.34
N LYS A 2 33.25 31.82 -46.57
CA LYS A 2 31.82 31.53 -46.73
C LYS A 2 31.19 31.23 -45.38
N ILE A 3 30.47 32.21 -44.93
CA ILE A 3 29.53 32.26 -43.82
C ILE A 3 28.24 31.61 -44.30
N LEU A 4 27.64 30.75 -43.51
CA LEU A 4 26.21 30.39 -43.56
C LEU A 4 25.74 30.10 -42.15
N THR A 5 25.22 31.02 -41.55
CA THR A 5 23.95 31.52 -41.03
C THR A 5 22.82 30.49 -40.89
N ARG A 6 22.31 30.41 -39.63
CA ARG A 6 20.90 30.27 -39.21
C ARG A 6 20.24 28.89 -39.32
N SER A 7 19.51 28.46 -38.30
CA SER A 7 18.25 29.07 -37.82
C SER A 7 17.89 28.60 -36.43
N PRO A 8 17.14 29.37 -35.61
CA PRO A 8 16.52 28.90 -34.39
C PRO A 8 15.12 28.38 -34.70
N LEU A 9 14.79 27.23 -34.25
CA LEU A 9 13.43 26.69 -34.30
C LEU A 9 12.97 26.38 -32.89
N SER A 10 12.20 27.30 -32.42
CA SER A 10 10.74 27.18 -32.14
C SER A 10 10.43 26.24 -31.00
N LEU A 11 10.29 26.87 -29.83
CA LEU A 11 9.50 26.36 -28.70
C LEU A 11 8.07 26.12 -29.21
N GLU A 12 7.65 24.89 -29.34
CA GLU A 12 6.21 24.58 -29.35
C GLU A 12 5.73 24.29 -27.94
N LEU A 13 5.01 25.25 -27.44
CA LEU A 13 4.21 25.20 -26.23
C LEU A 13 3.00 24.33 -26.50
N VAL A 14 2.95 23.12 -25.96
CA VAL A 14 1.73 22.30 -25.98
C VAL A 14 0.90 22.65 -24.75
N PRO A 15 -0.29 23.23 -24.88
CA PRO A 15 -1.20 23.44 -23.75
C PRO A 15 -1.97 22.16 -23.49
N GLY A 16 -1.45 21.33 -22.59
CA GLY A 16 -2.16 20.17 -22.06
C GLY A 16 -3.29 20.57 -21.13
N ALA A 17 -4.50 20.43 -21.59
CA ALA A 17 -5.74 20.76 -20.91
C ALA A 17 -5.89 20.00 -19.57
N PHE A 18 -5.92 20.77 -18.52
CA PHE A 18 -6.29 20.35 -17.16
C PHE A 18 -7.80 20.03 -17.15
N ARG A 19 -8.21 18.81 -17.42
CA ARG A 19 -9.59 18.37 -17.22
C ARG A 19 -9.83 18.06 -15.75
N ARG A 20 -10.22 19.11 -15.00
CA ARG A 20 -10.91 18.94 -13.72
C ARG A 20 -12.27 18.29 -13.99
N ARG A 21 -12.42 17.01 -13.66
CA ARG A 21 -13.75 16.40 -13.54
C ARG A 21 -14.34 16.84 -12.20
N LEU A 22 -15.25 17.80 -12.28
CA LEU A 22 -16.22 18.07 -11.21
C LEU A 22 -17.14 16.85 -11.10
N TYR A 23 -17.06 16.14 -10.00
CA TYR A 23 -18.15 15.24 -9.60
C TYR A 23 -19.22 16.07 -8.90
N LEU A 24 -20.29 16.36 -9.65
CA LEU A 24 -21.53 16.87 -9.07
C LEU A 24 -22.16 15.75 -8.24
N GLY A 25 -22.26 15.99 -6.94
CA GLY A 25 -23.03 15.16 -6.02
C GLY A 25 -24.51 15.22 -6.38
N ILE A 26 -25.09 14.07 -6.66
CA ILE A 26 -26.55 13.93 -6.70
C ILE A 26 -26.97 13.43 -5.32
N CYS A 27 -27.43 14.37 -4.50
CA CYS A 27 -28.24 14.07 -3.31
C CYS A 27 -29.58 13.48 -3.75
N PHE A 28 -29.77 12.19 -3.56
CA PHE A 28 -31.11 11.61 -3.60
C PHE A 28 -31.74 11.68 -2.20
N LEU A 29 -32.55 12.69 -2.01
CA LEU A 29 -33.47 12.80 -0.88
C LEU A 29 -34.69 11.92 -1.18
N CYS A 30 -34.75 10.72 -0.63
CA CYS A 30 -36.00 9.96 -0.61
C CYS A 30 -36.66 10.10 0.76
N ILE A 31 -37.58 11.03 0.84
CA ILE A 31 -38.63 11.08 1.89
C ILE A 31 -39.70 10.09 1.46
N GLY A 32 -39.88 9.03 2.19
CA GLY A 32 -40.95 8.07 2.02
C GLY A 32 -41.55 7.70 3.38
N THR A 33 -42.60 8.45 3.76
CA THR A 33 -43.51 8.08 4.85
C THR A 33 -44.47 6.99 4.36
N ALA A 34 -44.49 5.86 5.05
CA ALA A 34 -45.64 4.96 4.99
C ALA A 34 -45.81 4.28 6.35
N ALA A 35 -46.83 4.68 7.07
CA ALA A 35 -47.36 3.96 8.19
C ALA A 35 -48.22 2.79 7.65
N ALA A 36 -47.97 1.58 8.16
CA ALA A 36 -48.94 0.50 8.10
C ALA A 36 -48.83 -0.34 9.36
N MET A 37 -49.90 -0.29 10.15
CA MET A 37 -50.15 -1.22 11.24
C MET A 37 -50.44 -2.60 10.70
N GLY A 38 -49.75 -3.61 11.23
CA GLY A 38 -50.00 -5.03 10.97
C GLY A 38 -49.53 -5.85 12.12
N SER A 39 -50.44 -6.21 13.01
CA SER A 39 -50.21 -7.21 14.07
C SER A 39 -50.10 -8.58 13.43
N GLY A 40 -48.94 -9.26 13.64
CA GLY A 40 -48.71 -10.63 13.24
C GLY A 40 -47.72 -11.29 14.18
N SER A 41 -48.27 -12.06 15.12
CA SER A 41 -47.51 -13.00 15.97
C SER A 41 -46.88 -14.09 15.08
N GLY A 42 -45.56 -14.19 15.08
CA GLY A 42 -44.84 -15.26 14.40
C GLY A 42 -43.41 -15.30 14.91
N GLY A 43 -43.06 -16.36 15.66
CA GLY A 43 -41.69 -16.59 16.12
C GLY A 43 -40.73 -16.74 14.95
N GLY A 44 -39.94 -15.74 14.72
CA GLY A 44 -38.84 -15.72 13.75
C GLY A 44 -37.53 -15.67 14.50
N SER A 45 -36.71 -16.70 14.32
CA SER A 45 -35.31 -16.68 14.70
C SER A 45 -34.66 -15.39 14.18
N SER A 46 -34.25 -14.53 15.08
CA SER A 46 -33.45 -13.34 14.75
C SER A 46 -32.15 -13.81 14.12
N VAL A 47 -32.10 -13.83 12.80
CA VAL A 47 -30.84 -13.80 12.07
C VAL A 47 -30.25 -12.43 12.34
N GLU A 48 -29.34 -12.37 13.33
CA GLU A 48 -28.51 -11.20 13.49
C GLU A 48 -27.81 -10.95 12.15
N SER A 49 -28.21 -9.89 11.48
CA SER A 49 -27.52 -9.43 10.29
C SER A 49 -26.12 -8.97 10.69
N ILE A 50 -25.15 -9.85 10.47
CA ILE A 50 -23.73 -9.47 10.63
C ILE A 50 -23.49 -8.28 9.71
N PRO A 51 -22.98 -7.15 10.23
CA PRO A 51 -22.73 -5.98 9.40
C PRO A 51 -21.78 -6.35 8.24
N LEU A 52 -22.15 -6.04 7.00
CA LEU A 52 -21.37 -6.32 5.79
C LEU A 52 -19.89 -5.91 5.91
N GLN A 53 -19.60 -4.86 6.69
CA GLN A 53 -18.24 -4.40 6.97
C GLN A 53 -17.41 -5.40 7.78
N GLN A 54 -18.04 -6.22 8.62
CA GLN A 54 -17.35 -7.22 9.43
C GLN A 54 -16.99 -8.46 8.60
N GLU A 55 -17.82 -8.81 7.62
CA GLU A 55 -17.54 -9.89 6.67
C GLU A 55 -16.44 -9.50 5.68
N VAL A 56 -16.46 -8.28 5.17
CA VAL A 56 -15.44 -7.74 4.25
C VAL A 56 -14.06 -7.70 4.93
N GLY A 57 -13.98 -7.23 6.17
CA GLY A 57 -12.74 -7.23 6.94
C GLY A 57 -12.17 -8.65 7.17
N SER A 58 -13.05 -9.62 7.44
CA SER A 58 -12.69 -11.03 7.61
C SER A 58 -12.18 -11.64 6.28
N SER A 59 -12.82 -11.30 5.16
CA SER A 59 -12.41 -11.75 3.81
C SER A 59 -11.03 -11.21 3.45
N ALA A 60 -10.81 -9.90 3.57
CA ALA A 60 -9.52 -9.26 3.27
C ALA A 60 -8.38 -9.87 4.08
N PHE A 61 -8.62 -10.15 5.37
CA PHE A 61 -7.63 -10.76 6.25
C PHE A 61 -7.27 -12.19 5.84
N LYS A 62 -8.26 -12.99 5.47
CA LYS A 62 -8.04 -14.36 4.99
C LYS A 62 -7.19 -14.38 3.70
N VAL A 63 -7.53 -13.51 2.76
CA VAL A 63 -6.79 -13.39 1.49
C VAL A 63 -5.38 -12.87 1.72
N TYR A 64 -5.20 -11.89 2.62
CA TYR A 64 -3.90 -11.40 3.05
C TYR A 64 -3.01 -12.53 3.59
N ASN A 65 -3.53 -13.39 4.48
CA ASN A 65 -2.76 -14.50 5.03
C ASN A 65 -2.31 -15.49 3.94
N GLN A 66 -3.14 -15.76 2.93
CA GLN A 66 -2.72 -16.54 1.76
C GLN A 66 -1.54 -15.86 1.02
N GLY A 67 -1.56 -14.54 0.90
CA GLY A 67 -0.45 -13.77 0.34
C GLY A 67 0.83 -13.92 1.16
N VAL A 68 0.74 -13.86 2.48
CA VAL A 68 1.88 -14.06 3.41
C VAL A 68 2.49 -15.46 3.24
N ASP A 69 1.67 -16.50 3.15
CA ASP A 69 2.16 -17.87 2.95
C ASP A 69 2.88 -18.03 1.60
N LEU A 70 2.33 -17.43 0.54
CA LEU A 70 2.97 -17.42 -0.78
C LEU A 70 4.29 -16.66 -0.77
N MET A 71 4.35 -15.53 -0.08
CA MET A 71 5.55 -14.72 0.05
C MET A 71 6.64 -15.46 0.84
N ARG A 72 6.30 -16.15 1.94
CA ARG A 72 7.21 -17.06 2.65
C ARG A 72 7.74 -18.18 1.75
N ALA A 73 6.91 -18.68 0.85
CA ALA A 73 7.30 -19.66 -0.16
C ALA A 73 8.08 -19.04 -1.33
N LYS A 74 8.45 -17.75 -1.27
CA LYS A 74 9.13 -16.95 -2.31
C LYS A 74 8.39 -16.93 -3.66
N LYS A 75 7.07 -17.18 -3.65
CA LYS A 75 6.17 -17.11 -4.82
C LYS A 75 5.61 -15.69 -4.97
N PHE A 76 6.50 -14.73 -5.28
CA PHE A 76 6.19 -13.31 -5.21
C PHE A 76 5.06 -12.89 -6.14
N ALA A 77 5.05 -13.29 -7.40
CA ALA A 77 3.96 -12.97 -8.33
C ALA A 77 2.57 -13.46 -7.86
N ALA A 78 2.51 -14.65 -7.25
CA ALA A 78 1.26 -15.16 -6.69
C ALA A 78 0.87 -14.42 -5.39
N ALA A 79 1.84 -14.01 -4.58
CA ALA A 79 1.62 -13.22 -3.37
C ALA A 79 1.09 -11.82 -3.72
N GLN A 80 1.62 -11.19 -4.76
CA GLN A 80 1.14 -9.90 -5.27
C GLN A 80 -0.35 -9.95 -5.56
N ILE A 81 -0.82 -10.94 -6.32
CA ILE A 81 -2.25 -11.10 -6.66
C ILE A 81 -3.12 -11.16 -5.40
N LYS A 82 -2.63 -11.84 -4.34
CA LYS A 82 -3.37 -11.96 -3.08
C LYS A 82 -3.39 -10.66 -2.28
N PHE A 83 -2.27 -9.95 -2.21
CA PHE A 83 -2.25 -8.65 -1.52
C PHE A 83 -3.10 -7.61 -2.26
N GLU A 84 -3.06 -7.57 -3.59
CA GLU A 84 -3.93 -6.71 -4.39
C GLU A 84 -5.41 -7.05 -4.18
N GLN A 85 -5.76 -8.34 -4.06
CA GLN A 85 -7.12 -8.74 -3.73
C GLN A 85 -7.53 -8.29 -2.34
N ALA A 86 -6.67 -8.47 -1.34
CA ALA A 86 -6.93 -8.01 0.02
C ALA A 86 -7.12 -6.48 0.09
N LEU A 87 -6.36 -5.72 -0.71
CA LEU A 87 -6.46 -4.27 -0.81
C LEU A 87 -7.68 -3.78 -1.60
N ARG A 88 -8.26 -4.59 -2.48
CA ARG A 88 -9.58 -4.30 -3.09
C ARG A 88 -10.70 -4.39 -2.05
N ASP A 89 -10.61 -5.38 -1.15
CA ASP A 89 -11.59 -5.58 -0.09
C ASP A 89 -11.39 -4.56 1.07
N ASN A 90 -10.14 -4.22 1.38
CA ASN A 90 -9.78 -3.24 2.41
C ASN A 90 -8.62 -2.33 1.94
N PRO A 91 -8.92 -1.18 1.34
CA PRO A 91 -7.90 -0.25 0.83
C PRO A 91 -7.00 0.39 1.90
N ASP A 92 -7.39 0.36 3.17
CA ASP A 92 -6.62 0.92 4.28
C ASP A 92 -5.90 -0.14 5.12
N PHE A 93 -5.61 -1.30 4.50
CA PHE A 93 -4.89 -2.38 5.15
C PHE A 93 -3.36 -2.14 5.07
N ALA A 94 -2.81 -1.47 6.06
CA ALA A 94 -1.41 -1.04 6.09
C ALA A 94 -0.41 -2.19 5.90
N GLU A 95 -0.64 -3.34 6.54
CA GLU A 95 0.23 -4.51 6.42
C GLU A 95 0.20 -5.12 5.02
N ALA A 96 -0.96 -5.08 4.35
CA ALA A 96 -1.08 -5.54 2.97
C ALA A 96 -0.30 -4.62 2.02
N HIS A 97 -0.37 -3.30 2.22
CA HIS A 97 0.45 -2.34 1.48
C HIS A 97 1.94 -2.61 1.70
N ASN A 98 2.39 -2.77 2.95
CA ASN A 98 3.79 -3.08 3.25
C ASN A 98 4.27 -4.35 2.54
N ASN A 99 3.51 -5.43 2.63
CA ASN A 99 3.90 -6.72 2.05
C ASN A 99 3.79 -6.72 0.51
N LEU A 100 2.88 -5.95 -0.06
CA LEU A 100 2.83 -5.74 -1.52
C LEU A 100 4.07 -4.95 -2.00
N GLY A 101 4.45 -3.89 -1.28
CA GLY A 101 5.69 -3.15 -1.56
C GLY A 101 6.92 -4.05 -1.52
N PHE A 102 7.03 -4.92 -0.50
CA PHE A 102 8.10 -5.91 -0.41
C PHE A 102 8.10 -6.87 -1.61
N THR A 103 6.93 -7.42 -1.95
CA THR A 103 6.76 -8.36 -3.06
C THR A 103 7.19 -7.74 -4.39
N LEU A 104 6.72 -6.54 -4.68
CA LEU A 104 7.10 -5.77 -5.88
C LEU A 104 8.60 -5.48 -5.93
N ARG A 105 9.21 -5.15 -4.79
CA ARG A 105 10.66 -4.96 -4.71
C ARG A 105 11.44 -6.22 -5.06
N GLN A 106 10.97 -7.40 -4.63
CA GLN A 106 11.61 -8.68 -4.93
C GLN A 106 11.47 -9.09 -6.41
N GLU A 107 10.44 -8.62 -7.11
CA GLU A 107 10.25 -8.87 -8.53
C GLU A 107 11.18 -8.06 -9.43
N GLY A 108 11.80 -7.02 -8.92
CA GLY A 108 12.88 -6.33 -9.60
C GLY A 108 12.72 -4.82 -9.79
N PRO A 109 13.73 -4.18 -10.39
CA PRO A 109 13.83 -2.72 -10.46
C PRO A 109 12.69 -2.01 -11.21
N GLN A 110 12.04 -2.70 -12.17
CA GLN A 110 10.89 -2.17 -12.91
C GLN A 110 9.70 -1.83 -12.00
N ASN A 111 9.61 -2.49 -10.83
CA ASN A 111 8.50 -2.33 -9.89
C ASN A 111 8.86 -1.40 -8.70
N TYR A 112 10.08 -0.84 -8.66
CA TYR A 112 10.53 -0.04 -7.50
C TYR A 112 9.70 1.21 -7.25
N ALA A 113 9.23 1.87 -8.29
CA ALA A 113 8.36 3.05 -8.14
C ALA A 113 7.03 2.67 -7.48
N GLN A 114 6.40 1.59 -7.94
CA GLN A 114 5.15 1.10 -7.38
C GLN A 114 5.35 0.58 -5.94
N ALA A 115 6.46 -0.10 -5.66
CA ALA A 115 6.79 -0.52 -4.30
C ALA A 115 6.90 0.65 -3.32
N LEU A 116 7.51 1.78 -3.74
CA LEU A 116 7.57 3.00 -2.93
C LEU A 116 6.18 3.55 -2.61
N GLU A 117 5.28 3.62 -3.59
CA GLU A 117 3.91 4.10 -3.38
C GLU A 117 3.19 3.28 -2.29
N HIS A 118 3.38 1.96 -2.30
CA HIS A 118 2.80 1.09 -1.31
C HIS A 118 3.44 1.26 0.07
N TYR A 119 4.75 1.40 0.18
CA TYR A 119 5.41 1.70 1.46
C TYR A 119 4.97 3.06 2.02
N ASP A 120 4.85 4.08 1.17
CA ASP A 120 4.39 5.40 1.58
C ASP A 120 2.95 5.35 2.11
N LYS A 121 2.07 4.59 1.44
CA LYS A 121 0.70 4.36 1.92
C LYS A 121 0.67 3.60 3.24
N ALA A 122 1.50 2.58 3.42
CA ALA A 122 1.60 1.85 4.68
C ALA A 122 2.05 2.76 5.84
N ILE A 123 3.03 3.62 5.62
CA ILE A 123 3.51 4.59 6.62
C ILE A 123 2.43 5.64 6.92
N GLN A 124 1.71 6.11 5.90
CA GLN A 124 0.58 7.03 6.10
C GLN A 124 -0.50 6.43 6.99
N LEU A 125 -0.82 5.15 6.79
CA LEU A 125 -1.82 4.43 7.57
C LEU A 125 -1.34 4.06 8.97
N LYS A 126 -0.06 3.65 9.10
CA LYS A 126 0.58 3.21 10.35
C LYS A 126 2.00 3.80 10.48
N PRO A 127 2.15 5.03 10.98
CA PRO A 127 3.45 5.69 11.08
C PRO A 127 4.46 5.03 12.03
N ASN A 128 4.02 4.09 12.86
CA ASN A 128 4.87 3.39 13.82
C ASN A 128 5.25 1.95 13.37
N MET A 129 4.94 1.58 12.12
CA MET A 129 5.33 0.28 11.56
C MET A 129 6.80 0.31 11.14
N ALA A 130 7.69 -0.13 12.04
CA ALA A 130 9.14 -0.03 11.86
C ALA A 130 9.63 -0.80 10.60
N GLU A 131 9.07 -1.97 10.34
CA GLU A 131 9.42 -2.82 9.20
C GLU A 131 9.25 -2.10 7.85
N THR A 132 8.25 -1.21 7.76
CA THR A 132 8.04 -0.45 6.52
C THR A 132 9.15 0.55 6.25
N TYR A 133 9.67 1.21 7.29
CA TYR A 133 10.82 2.12 7.14
C TYR A 133 12.09 1.36 6.75
N GLU A 134 12.31 0.17 7.31
CA GLU A 134 13.43 -0.67 6.94
C GLU A 134 13.35 -1.07 5.46
N TYR A 135 12.21 -1.63 5.01
CA TYR A 135 12.03 -2.07 3.63
C TYR A 135 12.09 -0.91 2.63
N ARG A 136 11.53 0.24 2.97
CA ARG A 136 11.62 1.44 2.13
C ARG A 136 13.04 2.01 2.10
N GLY A 137 13.74 2.02 3.23
CA GLY A 137 15.14 2.43 3.33
C GLY A 137 16.06 1.56 2.46
N VAL A 138 15.88 0.23 2.51
CA VAL A 138 16.59 -0.70 1.63
C VAL A 138 16.27 -0.41 0.16
N LEU A 139 15.00 -0.16 -0.17
CA LEU A 139 14.60 0.17 -1.54
C LEU A 139 15.22 1.50 -2.01
N PHE A 140 15.22 2.54 -1.19
CA PHE A 140 15.89 3.80 -1.51
C PHE A 140 17.38 3.59 -1.79
N ALA A 141 18.06 2.79 -0.98
CA ALA A 141 19.47 2.49 -1.19
C ALA A 141 19.71 1.73 -2.51
N LYS A 142 18.87 0.73 -2.84
CA LYS A 142 18.92 0.03 -4.14
C LYS A 142 18.67 0.95 -5.33
N MET A 143 17.92 2.04 -5.14
CA MET A 143 17.69 3.09 -6.15
C MET A 143 18.80 4.15 -6.18
N GLY A 144 19.82 4.06 -5.34
CA GLY A 144 20.87 5.06 -5.21
C GLY A 144 20.45 6.33 -4.44
N LYS A 145 19.26 6.34 -3.84
CA LYS A 145 18.70 7.47 -3.07
C LYS A 145 19.14 7.41 -1.60
N LYS A 146 20.45 7.58 -1.38
CA LYS A 146 21.06 7.40 -0.06
C LYS A 146 20.51 8.35 0.99
N SER A 147 20.24 9.60 0.64
CA SER A 147 19.70 10.62 1.56
C SER A 147 18.32 10.23 2.10
N GLU A 148 17.47 9.64 1.26
CA GLU A 148 16.15 9.15 1.64
C GLU A 148 16.24 7.92 2.56
N ALA A 149 17.15 7.01 2.26
CA ALA A 149 17.42 5.84 3.11
C ALA A 149 17.94 6.24 4.51
N GLU A 150 18.76 7.30 4.60
CA GLU A 150 19.24 7.85 5.87
C GLU A 150 18.11 8.48 6.70
N LYS A 151 17.08 9.06 6.07
CA LYS A 151 15.89 9.55 6.79
C LYS A 151 15.09 8.40 7.40
N ASP A 152 14.90 7.30 6.67
CA ASP A 152 14.25 6.10 7.18
C ASP A 152 15.06 5.47 8.32
N LEU A 153 16.38 5.43 8.20
CA LEU A 153 17.26 5.00 9.28
C LEU A 153 17.11 5.88 10.55
N ALA A 154 16.97 7.17 10.37
CA ALA A 154 16.76 8.09 11.51
C ALA A 154 15.41 7.86 12.20
N ALA A 155 14.37 7.53 11.44
CA ALA A 155 13.06 7.12 11.98
C ALA A 155 13.16 5.80 12.73
N LEU A 156 13.83 4.80 12.15
CA LEU A 156 14.03 3.48 12.74
C LEU A 156 14.79 3.52 14.08
N LYS A 157 15.78 4.39 14.23
CA LYS A 157 16.50 4.55 15.50
C LYS A 157 15.59 4.86 16.68
N LYS A 158 14.42 5.49 16.41
CA LYS A 158 13.42 5.81 17.43
C LYS A 158 12.38 4.71 17.59
N LEU A 159 12.01 4.03 16.50
CA LEU A 159 10.94 3.03 16.47
C LEU A 159 11.43 1.64 16.87
N ASN A 160 12.55 1.20 16.27
CA ASN A 160 13.13 -0.12 16.47
C ASN A 160 14.65 -0.10 16.24
N PRO A 161 15.47 0.02 17.31
CA PRO A 161 16.92 0.08 17.20
C PRO A 161 17.56 -1.15 16.52
N LYS A 162 16.94 -2.34 16.61
CA LYS A 162 17.43 -3.55 15.95
C LYS A 162 17.35 -3.39 14.42
N LEU A 163 16.16 -3.08 13.89
CA LEU A 163 15.98 -2.84 12.46
C LEU A 163 16.81 -1.65 11.96
N ALA A 164 17.04 -0.65 12.81
CA ALA A 164 17.97 0.44 12.46
C ALA A 164 19.40 -0.05 12.27
N GLY A 165 19.84 -1.02 13.08
CA GLY A 165 21.15 -1.68 12.93
C GLY A 165 21.24 -2.44 11.61
N GLU A 166 20.20 -3.20 11.26
CA GLU A 166 20.10 -3.98 10.02
C GLU A 166 20.15 -3.08 8.78
N LEU A 167 19.34 -2.02 8.75
CA LEU A 167 19.41 -1.03 7.66
C LEU A 167 20.77 -0.32 7.60
N ALA A 168 21.36 0.06 8.73
CA ALA A 168 22.67 0.70 8.75
C ALA A 168 23.76 -0.22 8.21
N GLU A 169 23.70 -1.51 8.51
CA GLU A 169 24.63 -2.50 7.97
C GLU A 169 24.42 -2.70 6.47
N PHE A 170 23.17 -2.79 6.02
CA PHE A 170 22.86 -2.82 4.59
C PHE A 170 23.41 -1.60 3.84
N LEU A 171 23.27 -0.40 4.41
CA LEU A 171 23.80 0.84 3.79
C LEU A 171 25.33 0.85 3.66
N LYS A 172 26.04 0.10 4.50
CA LYS A 172 27.50 -0.03 4.44
C LYS A 172 27.94 -1.12 3.46
N THR A 173 27.28 -2.27 3.49
CA THR A 173 27.76 -3.51 2.85
C THR A 173 27.04 -3.80 1.54
N GLY A 174 25.83 -3.28 1.35
CA GLY A 174 24.94 -3.64 0.24
C GLY A 174 24.34 -5.06 0.35
N LYS A 175 24.54 -5.75 1.48
CA LYS A 175 24.02 -7.10 1.70
C LYS A 175 22.77 -7.05 2.56
N GLU A 176 21.66 -7.61 2.07
CA GLU A 176 20.47 -7.88 2.88
C GLU A 176 20.73 -9.14 3.71
N GLU A 177 20.34 -9.10 4.99
CA GLU A 177 20.21 -10.33 5.77
C GLU A 177 18.99 -11.10 5.27
N ASP A 178 19.11 -12.41 5.08
CA ASP A 178 18.08 -13.27 4.45
C ASP A 178 16.83 -13.48 5.34
N GLU A 179 16.74 -12.82 6.48
CA GLU A 179 15.64 -12.99 7.42
C GLU A 179 14.44 -12.10 7.06
N TYR A 180 13.59 -12.60 6.17
CA TYR A 180 12.30 -12.05 5.92
C TYR A 180 11.33 -12.38 7.06
N ALA A 181 10.96 -11.40 7.87
CA ALA A 181 9.89 -11.49 8.86
C ALA A 181 8.63 -10.79 8.31
N PRO A 182 7.59 -11.53 7.82
CA PRO A 182 6.36 -10.90 7.37
C PRO A 182 5.68 -10.18 8.53
N THR A 183 5.25 -8.94 8.29
CA THR A 183 4.38 -8.22 9.22
C THR A 183 3.08 -9.00 9.38
N SER A 184 2.86 -9.57 10.56
CA SER A 184 1.60 -10.21 10.90
C SER A 184 0.75 -9.23 11.68
N PRO A 185 -0.47 -8.85 11.21
CA PRO A 185 -1.37 -8.06 12.00
C PRO A 185 -1.75 -8.86 13.25
N LYS A 186 -1.58 -8.24 14.42
CA LYS A 186 -2.09 -8.83 15.66
C LYS A 186 -3.61 -8.86 15.57
N GLN A 187 -4.20 -10.05 15.49
CA GLN A 187 -5.63 -10.21 15.73
C GLN A 187 -5.94 -9.65 17.12
N LYS A 188 -6.78 -8.62 17.17
CA LYS A 188 -7.41 -8.27 18.44
C LYS A 188 -8.44 -9.36 18.71
N SER A 189 -8.12 -10.21 19.67
CA SER A 189 -9.06 -11.15 20.32
C SER A 189 -10.16 -10.40 21.06
#